data_3282407dee6926d8ccc83f61a840d147
#
_entry.id   3282407dee6926d8ccc83f61a840d147
#
_cell.length_a   1.000
_cell.length_b   1.000
_cell.length_c   1.000
_cell.angle_alpha   90.00
_cell.angle_beta   90.00
_cell.angle_gamma   90.00
#
_symmetry.space_group_name_H-M   'P 1'
#
loop_
_entity.id
_entity.type
_entity.pdbx_description
1 polymer ?
#
loop_
_entity_poly.entity_id
_entity_poly.type
_entity_poly.pdbx_seq_one_letter_code
_entity_poly.pdbx_strand_id
1 'polypeptide(L)'
;DMDGVLFNSMPNHAESWHKVMLRFGFGLSRDEAYMHEGRTGASTINIVSRRERGHDATEEEIKAIYQAKTEEFNKCPMAERMPGAYEVLTKIKEEGLIPMVVTGSGQTSLLDRLNHNFPGIFKKELMVTAFDVKYGKPNPEPYLMALKKAHLQPNEALVIENAPLGVQAGVAAGIFTIAVNTGPLPDQVLWDEGANLLFPSMPAFNENWEI
;
A
#
# COMPACT_ATOMS: atom_id res chain seq x y z
N ASP A 1 -0.72 5.98 1.11
CA ASP A 1 -0.44 4.56 1.40
C ASP A 1 0.59 4.40 2.52
N MET A 2 0.87 3.14 2.91
CA MET A 2 1.77 2.85 4.02
C MET A 2 3.04 2.12 3.56
N ASP A 3 2.90 0.96 2.96
CA ASP A 3 4.01 0.10 2.56
C ASP A 3 4.65 0.64 1.27
N GLY A 4 5.92 1.04 1.32
CA GLY A 4 6.58 1.74 0.21
C GLY A 4 6.42 3.27 0.20
N VAL A 5 5.53 3.84 1.02
CA VAL A 5 5.38 5.31 1.18
C VAL A 5 5.85 5.78 2.56
N LEU A 6 5.33 5.20 3.62
CA LEU A 6 5.72 5.53 5.00
C LEU A 6 6.84 4.62 5.53
N PHE A 7 6.85 3.36 5.10
CA PHE A 7 7.83 2.36 5.50
C PHE A 7 8.47 1.67 4.29
N ASN A 8 9.77 1.43 4.37
CA ASN A 8 10.51 0.61 3.42
C ASN A 8 10.26 -0.89 3.70
N SER A 9 9.01 -1.31 3.59
CA SER A 9 8.54 -2.66 3.93
C SER A 9 8.37 -3.58 2.73
N MET A 10 8.30 -3.03 1.53
CA MET A 10 8.05 -3.81 0.32
C MET A 10 9.10 -4.89 0.01
N PRO A 11 10.41 -4.69 0.25
CA PRO A 11 11.37 -5.79 0.11
C PRO A 11 11.03 -7.01 0.98
N ASN A 12 10.58 -6.78 2.22
CA ASN A 12 10.15 -7.85 3.13
C ASN A 12 8.86 -8.53 2.64
N HIS A 13 7.91 -7.75 2.11
CA HIS A 13 6.68 -8.28 1.53
C HIS A 13 6.98 -9.14 0.30
N ALA A 14 7.79 -8.64 -0.62
CA ALA A 14 8.14 -9.35 -1.86
C ALA A 14 8.89 -10.66 -1.57
N GLU A 15 9.85 -10.65 -0.64
CA GLU A 15 10.58 -11.84 -0.22
C GLU A 15 9.66 -12.88 0.42
N SER A 16 8.78 -12.45 1.31
CA SER A 16 7.84 -13.33 2.02
C SER A 16 6.84 -13.97 1.06
N TRP A 17 6.27 -13.20 0.14
CA TRP A 17 5.40 -13.71 -0.89
C TRP A 17 6.11 -14.71 -1.79
N HIS A 18 7.29 -14.36 -2.31
CA HIS A 18 8.07 -15.23 -3.17
C HIS A 18 8.36 -16.59 -2.52
N LYS A 19 8.92 -16.59 -1.32
CA LYS A 19 9.26 -17.82 -0.59
C LYS A 19 8.05 -18.69 -0.30
N VAL A 20 6.97 -18.08 0.17
CA VAL A 20 5.78 -18.84 0.57
C VAL A 20 5.04 -19.38 -0.65
N MET A 21 4.86 -18.60 -1.69
CA MET A 21 4.21 -19.07 -2.90
C MET A 21 4.96 -20.23 -3.52
N LEU A 22 6.29 -20.18 -3.59
CA LEU A 22 7.12 -21.31 -4.03
C LEU A 22 6.92 -22.57 -3.16
N ARG A 23 6.83 -22.42 -1.84
CA ARG A 23 6.58 -23.53 -0.91
C ARG A 23 5.24 -24.23 -1.18
N PHE A 24 4.23 -23.49 -1.61
CA PHE A 24 2.92 -24.00 -1.97
C PHE A 24 2.79 -24.40 -3.44
N GLY A 25 3.90 -24.37 -4.19
CA GLY A 25 3.95 -24.81 -5.60
C GLY A 25 3.47 -23.75 -6.59
N PHE A 26 3.47 -22.48 -6.22
CA PHE A 26 3.12 -21.36 -7.09
C PHE A 26 4.34 -20.53 -7.48
N GLY A 27 4.43 -20.13 -8.74
CA GLY A 27 5.45 -19.20 -9.23
C GLY A 27 5.04 -17.75 -9.03
N LEU A 28 5.62 -17.06 -8.05
CA LEU A 28 5.50 -15.63 -7.87
C LEU A 28 6.89 -15.05 -7.68
N SER A 29 7.33 -14.19 -8.61
CA SER A 29 8.61 -13.50 -8.48
C SER A 29 8.52 -12.34 -7.49
N ARG A 30 9.71 -11.84 -7.05
CA ARG A 30 9.76 -10.66 -6.19
C ARG A 30 9.22 -9.42 -6.91
N ASP A 31 9.57 -9.23 -8.17
CA ASP A 31 9.09 -8.09 -8.97
C ASP A 31 7.58 -8.17 -9.20
N GLU A 32 7.06 -9.37 -9.44
CA GLU A 32 5.62 -9.58 -9.56
C GLU A 32 4.88 -9.24 -8.26
N ALA A 33 5.49 -9.46 -7.09
CA ALA A 33 4.88 -9.10 -5.82
C ALA A 33 4.66 -7.58 -5.70
N TYR A 34 5.53 -6.75 -6.27
CA TYR A 34 5.32 -5.30 -6.34
C TYR A 34 4.12 -4.92 -7.24
N MET A 35 3.86 -5.67 -8.30
CA MET A 35 2.67 -5.48 -9.15
C MET A 35 1.35 -5.81 -8.42
N HIS A 36 1.43 -6.63 -7.37
CA HIS A 36 0.27 -7.03 -6.57
C HIS A 36 0.12 -6.25 -5.27
N GLU A 37 0.99 -5.27 -5.03
CA GLU A 37 0.93 -4.42 -3.84
C GLU A 37 -0.43 -3.70 -3.74
N GLY A 38 -0.95 -3.61 -2.52
CA GLY A 38 -2.27 -3.02 -2.26
C GLY A 38 -3.45 -3.99 -2.38
N ARG A 39 -3.27 -5.18 -3.00
CA ARG A 39 -4.31 -6.23 -3.02
C ARG A 39 -4.46 -6.88 -1.65
N THR A 40 -5.64 -7.44 -1.42
CA THR A 40 -5.82 -8.39 -0.31
C THR A 40 -5.03 -9.67 -0.59
N GLY A 41 -4.57 -10.35 0.46
CA GLY A 41 -3.84 -11.62 0.30
C GLY A 41 -4.62 -12.67 -0.47
N ALA A 42 -5.92 -12.78 -0.23
CA ALA A 42 -6.80 -13.69 -0.97
C ALA A 42 -6.83 -13.37 -2.48
N SER A 43 -6.88 -12.08 -2.84
CA SER A 43 -6.86 -11.66 -4.25
C SER A 43 -5.55 -12.05 -4.94
N THR A 44 -4.40 -11.81 -4.30
CA THR A 44 -3.09 -12.19 -4.84
C THR A 44 -2.99 -13.70 -5.04
N ILE A 45 -3.38 -14.49 -4.04
CA ILE A 45 -3.36 -15.96 -4.10
C ILE A 45 -4.25 -16.47 -5.25
N ASN A 46 -5.46 -15.92 -5.38
CA ASN A 46 -6.39 -16.35 -6.43
C ASN A 46 -5.92 -16.01 -7.84
N ILE A 47 -5.28 -14.84 -8.03
CA ILE A 47 -4.72 -14.49 -9.35
C ILE A 47 -3.66 -15.49 -9.76
N VAL A 48 -2.74 -15.84 -8.86
CA VAL A 48 -1.68 -16.82 -9.17
C VAL A 48 -2.27 -18.22 -9.33
N SER A 49 -3.23 -18.63 -8.50
CA SER A 49 -3.90 -19.92 -8.63
C SER A 49 -4.63 -20.06 -9.95
N ARG A 50 -5.39 -19.06 -10.38
CA ARG A 50 -6.06 -19.06 -11.70
C ARG A 50 -5.07 -19.16 -12.84
N ARG A 51 -3.95 -18.43 -12.76
CA ARG A 51 -2.90 -18.49 -13.79
C ARG A 51 -2.30 -19.87 -13.93
N GLU A 52 -2.04 -20.58 -12.83
CA GLU A 52 -1.29 -21.83 -12.85
C GLU A 52 -2.15 -23.08 -12.81
N ARG A 53 -3.36 -22.98 -12.23
CA ARG A 53 -4.27 -24.13 -12.05
C ARG A 53 -5.61 -23.98 -12.79
N GLY A 54 -5.93 -22.77 -13.31
CA GLY A 54 -7.18 -22.48 -14.00
C GLY A 54 -8.39 -22.22 -13.10
N HIS A 55 -8.22 -22.21 -11.78
CA HIS A 55 -9.29 -21.96 -10.81
C HIS A 55 -8.79 -21.22 -9.56
N ASP A 56 -9.70 -20.70 -8.75
CA ASP A 56 -9.38 -20.08 -7.47
C ASP A 56 -8.86 -21.12 -6.47
N ALA A 57 -8.00 -20.67 -5.56
CA ALA A 57 -7.63 -21.45 -4.39
C ALA A 57 -8.82 -21.64 -3.45
N THR A 58 -8.85 -22.74 -2.70
CA THR A 58 -9.87 -22.95 -1.68
C THR A 58 -9.68 -21.98 -0.50
N GLU A 59 -10.71 -21.81 0.32
CA GLU A 59 -10.62 -20.97 1.52
C GLU A 59 -9.53 -21.45 2.50
N GLU A 60 -9.38 -22.78 2.61
CA GLU A 60 -8.35 -23.41 3.43
C GLU A 60 -6.94 -23.12 2.88
N GLU A 61 -6.75 -23.22 1.55
CA GLU A 61 -5.47 -22.90 0.90
C GLU A 61 -5.14 -21.40 1.09
N ILE A 62 -6.10 -20.51 0.85
CA ILE A 62 -5.93 -19.06 1.06
C ILE A 62 -5.49 -18.77 2.50
N LYS A 63 -6.18 -19.35 3.47
CA LYS A 63 -5.85 -19.17 4.89
C LYS A 63 -4.45 -19.70 5.22
N ALA A 64 -4.11 -20.91 4.76
CA ALA A 64 -2.81 -21.51 5.01
C ALA A 64 -1.66 -20.72 4.37
N ILE A 65 -1.80 -20.30 3.11
CA ILE A 65 -0.80 -19.51 2.39
C ILE A 65 -0.62 -18.15 3.06
N TYR A 66 -1.72 -17.46 3.37
CA TYR A 66 -1.65 -16.13 3.98
C TYR A 66 -1.07 -16.16 5.39
N GLN A 67 -1.40 -17.17 6.18
CA GLN A 67 -0.79 -17.40 7.49
C GLN A 67 0.71 -17.64 7.36
N ALA A 68 1.13 -18.54 6.47
CA ALA A 68 2.55 -18.82 6.23
C ALA A 68 3.31 -17.55 5.75
N LYS A 69 2.69 -16.73 4.89
CA LYS A 69 3.24 -15.44 4.45
C LYS A 69 3.42 -14.47 5.63
N THR A 70 2.45 -14.40 6.51
CA THR A 70 2.52 -13.55 7.71
C THR A 70 3.64 -14.01 8.65
N GLU A 71 3.77 -15.31 8.87
CA GLU A 71 4.85 -15.90 9.67
C GLU A 71 6.22 -15.63 9.05
N GLU A 72 6.36 -15.74 7.72
CA GLU A 72 7.61 -15.44 7.02
C GLU A 72 7.97 -13.95 7.10
N PHE A 73 6.98 -13.07 6.92
CA PHE A 73 7.14 -11.63 7.06
C PHE A 73 7.59 -11.23 8.47
N ASN A 74 7.03 -11.86 9.51
CA ASN A 74 7.38 -11.58 10.90
C ASN A 74 8.82 -12.01 11.28
N LYS A 75 9.49 -12.81 10.45
CA LYS A 75 10.91 -13.15 10.60
C LYS A 75 11.83 -12.09 10.01
N CYS A 76 11.30 -11.24 9.14
CA CYS A 76 12.08 -10.17 8.54
C CYS A 76 12.44 -9.09 9.58
N PRO A 77 13.56 -8.37 9.40
CA PRO A 77 13.84 -7.19 10.18
C PRO A 77 12.67 -6.19 10.13
N MET A 78 12.46 -5.46 11.21
CA MET A 78 11.45 -4.40 11.22
C MET A 78 11.77 -3.39 10.13
N ALA A 79 10.80 -3.10 9.28
CA ALA A 79 10.98 -2.12 8.22
C ALA A 79 11.19 -0.72 8.80
N GLU A 80 12.22 -0.05 8.33
CA GLU A 80 12.53 1.33 8.69
C GLU A 80 11.53 2.30 8.05
N ARG A 81 11.51 3.53 8.55
CA ARG A 81 10.77 4.61 7.89
C ARG A 81 11.31 4.81 6.47
N MET A 82 10.43 5.09 5.53
CA MET A 82 10.85 5.52 4.20
C MET A 82 11.59 6.86 4.33
N PRO A 83 12.81 6.98 3.76
CA PRO A 83 13.49 8.27 3.72
C PRO A 83 12.60 9.38 3.16
N GLY A 84 12.54 10.54 3.80
CA GLY A 84 11.69 11.68 3.40
C GLY A 84 10.24 11.62 3.89
N ALA A 85 9.75 10.48 4.37
CA ALA A 85 8.35 10.36 4.82
C ALA A 85 8.04 11.20 6.05
N TYR A 86 8.96 11.29 6.99
CA TYR A 86 8.77 12.11 8.20
C TYR A 86 8.75 13.61 7.87
N GLU A 87 9.61 14.05 6.97
CA GLU A 87 9.71 15.42 6.50
C GLU A 87 8.43 15.85 5.78
N VAL A 88 7.90 15.01 4.87
CA VAL A 88 6.62 15.24 4.19
C VAL A 88 5.48 15.33 5.20
N LEU A 89 5.40 14.39 6.15
CA LEU A 89 4.35 14.40 7.18
C LEU A 89 4.43 15.63 8.09
N THR A 90 5.63 16.14 8.33
CA THR A 90 5.84 17.37 9.10
C THR A 90 5.25 18.57 8.35
N LYS A 91 5.54 18.71 7.05
CA LYS A 91 4.95 19.77 6.21
C LYS A 91 3.42 19.67 6.15
N ILE A 92 2.87 18.47 5.94
CA ILE A 92 1.41 18.21 5.99
C ILE A 92 0.80 18.78 7.26
N LYS A 93 1.45 18.53 8.41
CA LYS A 93 0.97 19.02 9.70
C LYS A 93 1.12 20.54 9.88
N GLU A 94 2.24 21.10 9.43
CA GLU A 94 2.52 22.55 9.50
C GLU A 94 1.53 23.34 8.65
N GLU A 95 1.08 22.82 7.54
CA GLU A 95 0.07 23.41 6.67
C GLU A 95 -1.37 23.15 7.12
N GLY A 96 -1.55 22.46 8.25
CA GLY A 96 -2.88 22.18 8.82
C GLY A 96 -3.69 21.13 8.04
N LEU A 97 -3.04 20.37 7.17
CA LEU A 97 -3.66 19.29 6.40
C LEU A 97 -3.89 18.05 7.29
N ILE A 98 -4.82 17.19 6.88
CA ILE A 98 -5.21 15.99 7.63
C ILE A 98 -4.51 14.76 7.04
N PRO A 99 -3.48 14.21 7.71
CA PRO A 99 -2.84 12.97 7.27
C PRO A 99 -3.72 11.76 7.57
N MET A 100 -3.94 10.93 6.56
CA MET A 100 -4.67 9.67 6.67
C MET A 100 -3.80 8.51 6.18
N VAL A 101 -4.02 7.31 6.72
CA VAL A 101 -3.42 6.08 6.22
C VAL A 101 -4.48 5.21 5.56
N VAL A 102 -4.21 4.80 4.32
CA VAL A 102 -5.07 3.88 3.56
C VAL A 102 -4.22 2.68 3.12
N THR A 103 -4.35 1.56 3.81
CA THR A 103 -3.50 0.37 3.60
C THR A 103 -4.31 -0.90 3.43
N GLY A 104 -3.80 -1.81 2.61
CA GLY A 104 -4.31 -3.19 2.51
C GLY A 104 -3.94 -4.09 3.69
N SER A 105 -3.17 -3.59 4.67
CA SER A 105 -2.81 -4.34 5.87
C SER A 105 -3.97 -4.46 6.84
N GLY A 106 -4.15 -5.66 7.42
CA GLY A 106 -5.11 -5.95 8.49
C GLY A 106 -4.46 -6.22 9.84
N GLN A 107 -3.29 -5.63 10.12
CA GLN A 107 -2.60 -5.86 11.39
C GLN A 107 -3.15 -4.96 12.51
N THR A 108 -3.51 -5.57 13.65
CA THR A 108 -4.03 -4.84 14.82
C THR A 108 -3.01 -3.91 15.48
N SER A 109 -1.71 -4.20 15.34
CA SER A 109 -0.59 -3.40 15.87
C SER A 109 -0.21 -2.22 14.97
N LEU A 110 -0.96 -1.96 13.89
CA LEU A 110 -0.60 -0.96 12.91
C LEU A 110 -0.52 0.45 13.50
N LEU A 111 -1.50 0.84 14.33
CA LEU A 111 -1.51 2.15 14.96
C LEU A 111 -0.32 2.33 15.91
N ASP A 112 0.04 1.30 16.67
CA ASP A 112 1.20 1.37 17.58
C ASP A 112 2.50 1.56 16.79
N ARG A 113 2.64 0.85 15.66
CA ARG A 113 3.78 1.01 14.76
C ARG A 113 3.84 2.43 14.17
N LEU A 114 2.72 2.97 13.74
CA LEU A 114 2.63 4.35 13.23
C LEU A 114 2.96 5.36 14.32
N ASN A 115 2.43 5.21 15.53
CA ASN A 115 2.70 6.12 16.64
C ASN A 115 4.15 6.06 17.12
N HIS A 116 4.77 4.87 17.07
CA HIS A 116 6.19 4.73 17.40
C HIS A 116 7.09 5.47 16.40
N ASN A 117 6.77 5.40 15.10
CA ASN A 117 7.60 5.97 14.05
C ASN A 117 7.23 7.42 13.70
N PHE A 118 5.96 7.78 13.85
CA PHE A 118 5.38 9.10 13.49
C PHE A 118 4.50 9.60 14.64
N PRO A 119 5.08 9.93 15.81
CA PRO A 119 4.31 10.24 17.02
C PRO A 119 3.38 11.44 16.82
N GLY A 120 2.11 11.25 17.19
CA GLY A 120 1.10 12.32 17.18
C GLY A 120 0.63 12.77 15.79
N ILE A 121 0.95 12.02 14.73
CA ILE A 121 0.54 12.36 13.36
C ILE A 121 -0.78 11.68 12.99
N PHE A 122 -0.88 10.37 13.19
CA PHE A 122 -2.04 9.60 12.75
C PHE A 122 -3.04 9.36 13.87
N LYS A 123 -4.33 9.35 13.50
CA LYS A 123 -5.45 9.06 14.40
C LYS A 123 -6.17 7.80 13.91
N LYS A 124 -6.56 6.94 14.85
CA LYS A 124 -7.22 5.67 14.55
C LYS A 124 -8.49 5.85 13.70
N GLU A 125 -9.28 6.83 14.01
CA GLU A 125 -10.53 7.15 13.30
C GLU A 125 -10.32 7.60 11.85
N LEU A 126 -9.12 8.08 11.52
CA LEU A 126 -8.71 8.53 10.18
C LEU A 126 -7.85 7.50 9.44
N MET A 127 -7.87 6.25 9.87
CA MET A 127 -7.20 5.14 9.18
C MET A 127 -8.23 4.30 8.42
N VAL A 128 -7.82 3.79 7.26
CA VAL A 128 -8.54 2.77 6.49
C VAL A 128 -7.61 1.58 6.31
N THR A 129 -8.07 0.43 6.75
CA THR A 129 -7.35 -0.86 6.73
C THR A 129 -8.15 -1.91 5.97
N ALA A 130 -7.60 -3.10 5.80
CA ALA A 130 -8.31 -4.23 5.20
C ALA A 130 -9.63 -4.59 5.93
N PHE A 131 -9.79 -4.19 7.19
CA PHE A 131 -11.02 -4.45 7.96
C PHE A 131 -12.14 -3.45 7.70
N ASP A 132 -11.84 -2.29 7.10
CA ASP A 132 -12.80 -1.22 6.86
C ASP A 132 -13.51 -1.34 5.51
N VAL A 133 -13.02 -2.21 4.61
CA VAL A 133 -13.46 -2.28 3.21
C VAL A 133 -13.74 -3.72 2.78
N LYS A 134 -14.65 -3.87 1.83
CA LYS A 134 -14.93 -5.16 1.18
C LYS A 134 -13.93 -5.46 0.08
N TYR A 135 -13.55 -4.45 -0.69
CA TYR A 135 -12.64 -4.57 -1.81
C TYR A 135 -11.40 -3.71 -1.57
N GLY A 136 -10.22 -4.33 -1.66
CA GLY A 136 -8.93 -3.64 -1.64
C GLY A 136 -8.60 -3.01 -2.99
N LYS A 137 -7.49 -2.26 -3.04
CA LYS A 137 -6.92 -1.71 -4.28
C LYS A 137 -6.79 -2.82 -5.33
N PRO A 138 -7.09 -2.60 -6.60
CA PRO A 138 -7.31 -1.32 -7.27
C PRO A 138 -8.74 -0.77 -7.18
N ASN A 139 -9.65 -1.39 -6.40
CA ASN A 139 -10.98 -0.82 -6.18
C ASN A 139 -10.84 0.53 -5.47
N PRO A 140 -11.61 1.56 -5.85
CA PRO A 140 -11.56 2.87 -5.20
C PRO A 140 -12.10 2.90 -3.77
N GLU A 141 -12.77 1.83 -3.31
CA GLU A 141 -13.44 1.77 -2.01
C GLU A 141 -12.58 2.23 -0.84
N PRO A 142 -11.27 1.84 -0.73
CA PRO A 142 -10.44 2.30 0.38
C PRO A 142 -10.27 3.82 0.43
N TYR A 143 -10.08 4.48 -0.71
CA TYR A 143 -9.92 5.92 -0.78
C TYR A 143 -11.26 6.65 -0.63
N LEU A 144 -12.35 6.12 -1.18
CA LEU A 144 -13.69 6.65 -0.94
C LEU A 144 -14.09 6.53 0.55
N MET A 145 -13.67 5.45 1.22
CA MET A 145 -13.86 5.30 2.66
C MET A 145 -13.05 6.35 3.44
N ALA A 146 -11.83 6.66 3.01
CA ALA A 146 -11.00 7.71 3.61
C ALA A 146 -11.68 9.08 3.47
N LEU A 147 -12.14 9.44 2.28
CA LEU A 147 -12.91 10.69 2.07
C LEU A 147 -14.14 10.77 2.98
N LYS A 148 -14.90 9.67 3.09
CA LYS A 148 -16.06 9.58 3.98
C LYS A 148 -15.68 9.81 5.44
N LYS A 149 -14.60 9.18 5.94
CA LYS A 149 -14.12 9.36 7.32
C LYS A 149 -13.65 10.79 7.60
N ALA A 150 -13.08 11.46 6.61
CA ALA A 150 -12.60 12.85 6.71
C ALA A 150 -13.70 13.88 6.40
N HIS A 151 -14.87 13.47 5.91
CA HIS A 151 -15.93 14.35 5.42
C HIS A 151 -15.47 15.28 4.29
N LEU A 152 -14.65 14.77 3.36
CA LEU A 152 -14.07 15.49 2.23
C LEU A 152 -14.64 15.02 0.89
N GLN A 153 -14.53 15.89 -0.11
CA GLN A 153 -14.77 15.59 -1.51
C GLN A 153 -13.45 15.21 -2.20
N PRO A 154 -13.47 14.49 -3.35
CA PRO A 154 -12.25 14.06 -4.03
C PRO A 154 -11.29 15.21 -4.38
N ASN A 155 -11.81 16.39 -4.73
CA ASN A 155 -11.01 17.58 -5.07
C ASN A 155 -10.42 18.31 -3.86
N GLU A 156 -10.69 17.84 -2.65
CA GLU A 156 -10.14 18.36 -1.39
C GLU A 156 -9.05 17.45 -0.81
N ALA A 157 -8.66 16.41 -1.56
CA ALA A 157 -7.71 15.41 -1.09
C ALA A 157 -6.62 15.12 -2.13
N LEU A 158 -5.49 14.60 -1.64
CA LEU A 158 -4.40 14.04 -2.44
C LEU A 158 -4.16 12.60 -2.02
N VAL A 159 -3.82 11.75 -2.96
CA VAL A 159 -3.31 10.39 -2.70
C VAL A 159 -1.81 10.38 -2.98
N ILE A 160 -1.03 9.79 -2.07
CA ILE A 160 0.39 9.50 -2.27
C ILE A 160 0.55 7.99 -2.26
N GLU A 161 1.05 7.45 -3.37
CA GLU A 161 1.13 6.02 -3.65
C GLU A 161 2.45 5.64 -4.32
N ASN A 162 2.87 4.38 -4.15
CA ASN A 162 4.06 3.84 -4.82
C ASN A 162 3.74 2.63 -5.72
N ALA A 163 2.52 2.09 -5.60
CA ALA A 163 2.13 0.86 -6.27
C ALA A 163 1.11 1.11 -7.39
N PRO A 164 1.20 0.37 -8.52
CA PRO A 164 0.29 0.54 -9.66
C PRO A 164 -1.19 0.46 -9.24
N LEU A 165 -1.54 -0.55 -8.45
CA LEU A 165 -2.93 -0.75 -8.02
C LEU A 165 -3.43 0.33 -7.06
N GLY A 166 -2.53 0.91 -6.28
CA GLY A 166 -2.84 2.03 -5.42
C GLY A 166 -3.07 3.31 -6.19
N VAL A 167 -2.24 3.59 -7.20
CA VAL A 167 -2.44 4.69 -8.14
C VAL A 167 -3.79 4.54 -8.85
N GLN A 168 -4.07 3.36 -9.41
CA GLN A 168 -5.34 3.06 -10.06
C GLN A 168 -6.54 3.32 -9.13
N ALA A 169 -6.46 2.90 -7.86
CA ALA A 169 -7.51 3.11 -6.88
C ALA A 169 -7.74 4.59 -6.56
N GLY A 170 -6.66 5.38 -6.41
CA GLY A 170 -6.73 6.83 -6.18
C GLY A 170 -7.37 7.56 -7.33
N VAL A 171 -6.92 7.27 -8.54
CA VAL A 171 -7.48 7.83 -9.80
C VAL A 171 -8.95 7.44 -9.97
N ALA A 172 -9.30 6.17 -9.74
CA ALA A 172 -10.68 5.69 -9.81
C ALA A 172 -11.59 6.31 -8.73
N ALA A 173 -11.03 6.76 -7.61
CA ALA A 173 -11.76 7.54 -6.60
C ALA A 173 -11.94 9.02 -6.99
N GLY A 174 -11.39 9.46 -8.12
CA GLY A 174 -11.42 10.86 -8.58
C GLY A 174 -10.49 11.80 -7.81
N ILE A 175 -9.52 11.26 -7.09
CA ILE A 175 -8.58 12.02 -6.24
C ILE A 175 -7.30 12.29 -7.02
N PHE A 176 -6.75 13.49 -6.91
CA PHE A 176 -5.43 13.80 -7.46
C PHE A 176 -4.37 12.87 -6.85
N THR A 177 -3.71 12.07 -7.69
CA THR A 177 -2.85 10.98 -7.25
C THR A 177 -1.40 11.25 -7.65
N ILE A 178 -0.54 11.34 -6.64
CA ILE A 178 0.91 11.50 -6.74
C ILE A 178 1.55 10.12 -6.57
N ALA A 179 2.30 9.68 -7.57
CA ALA A 179 3.11 8.49 -7.46
C ALA A 179 4.52 8.82 -6.94
N VAL A 180 5.04 7.98 -6.04
CA VAL A 180 6.44 8.03 -5.59
C VAL A 180 7.08 6.67 -5.90
N ASN A 181 7.96 6.61 -6.90
CA ASN A 181 8.55 5.34 -7.33
C ASN A 181 9.67 4.90 -6.38
N THR A 182 9.31 4.26 -5.30
CA THR A 182 10.22 3.72 -4.28
C THR A 182 10.57 2.25 -4.48
N GLY A 183 10.04 1.63 -5.53
CA GLY A 183 10.23 0.23 -5.88
C GLY A 183 11.08 0.02 -7.15
N PRO A 184 11.19 -1.22 -7.61
CA PRO A 184 11.99 -1.59 -8.79
C PRO A 184 11.23 -1.43 -10.12
N LEU A 185 9.94 -1.06 -10.09
CA LEU A 185 9.12 -1.00 -11.30
C LEU A 185 9.51 0.22 -12.15
N PRO A 186 9.42 0.11 -13.50
CA PRO A 186 9.59 1.28 -14.37
C PRO A 186 8.54 2.35 -14.09
N ASP A 187 8.91 3.62 -14.16
CA ASP A 187 8.01 4.76 -13.97
C ASP A 187 6.76 4.70 -14.86
N GLN A 188 6.92 4.16 -16.09
CA GLN A 188 5.83 4.01 -17.03
C GLN A 188 4.65 3.23 -16.48
N VAL A 189 4.91 2.22 -15.63
CA VAL A 189 3.84 1.42 -15.01
C VAL A 189 2.93 2.28 -14.12
N LEU A 190 3.49 3.26 -13.43
CA LEU A 190 2.72 4.17 -12.58
C LEU A 190 1.99 5.24 -13.41
N TRP A 191 2.63 5.72 -14.51
CA TRP A 191 1.98 6.62 -15.47
C TRP A 191 0.81 5.95 -16.18
N ASP A 192 0.94 4.69 -16.56
CA ASP A 192 -0.12 3.94 -17.26
C ASP A 192 -1.37 3.76 -16.39
N GLU A 193 -1.22 3.76 -15.05
CA GLU A 193 -2.34 3.75 -14.10
C GLU A 193 -2.95 5.13 -13.83
N GLY A 194 -2.44 6.16 -14.48
CA GLY A 194 -3.03 7.51 -14.47
C GLY A 194 -2.53 8.43 -13.36
N ALA A 195 -1.34 8.21 -12.82
CA ALA A 195 -0.72 9.14 -11.88
C ALA A 195 -0.72 10.57 -12.45
N ASN A 196 -1.09 11.54 -11.64
CA ASN A 196 -1.10 12.96 -12.05
C ASN A 196 0.29 13.58 -11.95
N LEU A 197 1.08 13.15 -10.98
CA LEU A 197 2.50 13.50 -10.80
C LEU A 197 3.27 12.24 -10.41
N LEU A 198 4.56 12.21 -10.72
CA LEU A 198 5.48 11.14 -10.33
C LEU A 198 6.80 11.72 -9.85
N PHE A 199 7.24 11.23 -8.70
CA PHE A 199 8.57 11.53 -8.15
C PHE A 199 9.37 10.24 -7.97
N PRO A 200 10.69 10.27 -8.17
CA PRO A 200 11.53 9.08 -8.04
C PRO A 200 11.73 8.62 -6.59
N SER A 201 11.30 9.41 -5.61
CA SER A 201 11.43 9.08 -4.18
C SER A 201 10.61 10.04 -3.31
N MET A 202 10.41 9.70 -2.05
CA MET A 202 9.81 10.62 -1.05
C MET A 202 10.68 11.85 -0.76
N PRO A 203 12.04 11.79 -0.70
CA PRO A 203 12.87 13.01 -0.65
C PRO A 203 12.65 13.94 -1.83
N ALA A 204 12.62 13.41 -3.06
CA ALA A 204 12.36 14.23 -4.24
C ALA A 204 10.96 14.87 -4.22
N PHE A 205 9.94 14.17 -3.71
CA PHE A 205 8.62 14.74 -3.47
C PHE A 205 8.68 15.85 -2.41
N ASN A 206 9.39 15.64 -1.31
CA ASN A 206 9.56 16.64 -0.26
C ASN A 206 10.26 17.92 -0.74
N GLU A 207 11.26 17.81 -1.62
CA GLU A 207 11.99 18.93 -2.21
C GLU A 207 11.12 19.78 -3.15
N ASN A 208 10.13 19.14 -3.78
CA ASN A 208 9.21 19.78 -4.72
C ASN A 208 7.82 20.02 -4.09
N TRP A 209 7.75 20.19 -2.79
CA TRP A 209 6.54 20.48 -2.06
C TRP A 209 6.07 21.93 -2.30
N GLU A 210 5.41 22.15 -3.42
CA GLU A 210 4.67 23.37 -3.76
C GLU A 210 3.26 22.93 -4.19
N ILE A 211 2.44 22.58 -3.19
CA ILE A 211 1.07 22.06 -3.43
C ILE A 211 0.07 23.11 -3.03
#